data_58ec2bc57f640174f3934bdce23ece5f
#
_entry.id   58ec2bc57f640174f3934bdce23ece5f
#
_cell.length_a   1.000
_cell.length_b   1.000
_cell.length_c   1.000
_cell.angle_alpha   90.00
_cell.angle_beta   90.00
_cell.angle_gamma   90.00
#
_symmetry.space_group_name_H-M   'P 1'
#
loop_
_entity.id
_entity.type
_entity.pdbx_description
1 polymer ?
#
loop_
_entity_poly.entity_id
_entity_poly.type
_entity_poly.pdbx_seq_one_letter_code
_entity_poly.pdbx_strand_id
1 'polypeptide(L)'
;LKELKSLDLLKKEEKQIMVVPYGDRSGVVIEPWLTDQWFCDAKKLSIDPIKSVKNEKTKFVPKQWEKTFFNWMDNIQPWCISRQLWWGHQIPAWYGPDRKIFVALNEKAAIIKAKKFYKKNVKLIRDPDVLDTWFSSGLWPFATLGWPKKNYFLNKFYPTSVLVTGFDIIFFWVARMAMFGMEFLNKEPFKDIYVHALVRDEKGQKMSKSKGNVIDPLKLIEKHSADALRFTLLSMASPGRDVKLSEERVKGYRNFLNKLRNANNFLKMNKCDFKKTSKIPKISININKWIYAEFIETKNIVEKNIKDYRFDEA
;
A
#
# COMPACT_ATOMS: atom_id res chain seq x y z
N LEU A 1 35.40 -31.62 15.74
CA LEU A 1 36.78 -31.14 16.04
C LEU A 1 37.61 -32.18 16.79
N LYS A 2 37.12 -32.77 17.87
CA LYS A 2 37.89 -33.80 18.64
C LYS A 2 38.28 -34.95 17.76
N GLU A 3 37.37 -35.47 16.94
CA GLU A 3 37.60 -36.59 16.03
C GLU A 3 38.59 -36.23 14.90
N LEU A 4 38.47 -35.01 14.34
CA LEU A 4 39.44 -34.53 13.35
C LEU A 4 40.85 -34.35 13.95
N LYS A 5 40.94 -33.94 15.22
CA LYS A 5 42.21 -33.84 15.94
C LYS A 5 42.83 -35.23 16.17
N SER A 6 42.00 -36.22 16.56
CA SER A 6 42.50 -37.59 16.82
C SER A 6 43.00 -38.32 15.55
N LEU A 7 42.50 -37.92 14.37
CA LEU A 7 42.87 -38.46 13.08
C LEU A 7 43.99 -37.63 12.37
N ASP A 8 44.56 -36.63 13.06
CA ASP A 8 45.56 -35.68 12.54
C ASP A 8 45.14 -34.98 11.24
N LEU A 9 43.82 -34.78 11.06
CA LEU A 9 43.25 -34.14 9.88
C LEU A 9 42.96 -32.65 10.11
N LEU A 10 43.13 -32.12 11.35
CA LEU A 10 42.88 -30.73 11.66
C LEU A 10 44.15 -29.90 11.41
N LYS A 11 44.14 -29.11 10.32
CA LYS A 11 45.27 -28.25 9.96
C LYS A 11 45.33 -26.95 10.80
N LYS A 12 44.21 -26.34 11.07
CA LYS A 12 44.11 -25.04 11.79
C LYS A 12 42.73 -24.85 12.39
N GLU A 13 42.67 -24.19 13.51
CA GLU A 13 41.42 -23.74 14.16
C GLU A 13 41.50 -22.22 14.32
N GLU A 14 40.53 -21.49 13.74
CA GLU A 14 40.44 -20.04 13.86
C GLU A 14 39.07 -19.64 14.43
N LYS A 15 39.07 -18.70 15.38
CA LYS A 15 37.82 -18.12 15.88
C LYS A 15 37.29 -17.09 14.88
N GLN A 16 36.08 -17.32 14.37
CA GLN A 16 35.38 -16.38 13.51
C GLN A 16 34.13 -15.87 14.22
N ILE A 17 33.82 -14.57 14.03
CA ILE A 17 32.54 -14.00 14.46
C ILE A 17 31.53 -14.32 13.39
N MET A 18 30.50 -15.11 13.73
CA MET A 18 29.38 -15.43 12.84
C MET A 18 28.15 -14.66 13.30
N VAL A 19 27.43 -14.09 12.33
CA VAL A 19 26.09 -13.56 12.55
C VAL A 19 25.10 -14.72 12.40
N VAL A 20 24.48 -15.12 13.49
CA VAL A 20 23.49 -16.20 13.53
C VAL A 20 22.09 -15.58 13.45
N PRO A 21 21.25 -15.94 12.45
CA PRO A 21 19.90 -15.44 12.38
C PRO A 21 19.01 -16.08 13.44
N TYR A 22 18.15 -15.27 14.05
CA TYR A 22 17.14 -15.69 15.02
C TYR A 22 15.75 -15.37 14.52
N GLY A 23 14.77 -16.23 14.83
CA GLY A 23 13.36 -15.98 14.53
C GLY A 23 12.80 -14.83 15.36
N ASP A 24 12.22 -13.82 14.71
CA ASP A 24 11.72 -12.60 15.36
C ASP A 24 10.71 -12.86 16.48
N ARG A 25 9.96 -13.95 16.38
CA ARG A 25 8.92 -14.32 17.37
C ARG A 25 9.35 -15.41 18.32
N SER A 26 10.12 -16.35 17.84
CA SER A 26 10.53 -17.55 18.62
C SER A 26 11.78 -17.33 19.42
N GLY A 27 12.65 -16.39 19.01
CA GLY A 27 13.97 -16.17 19.60
C GLY A 27 14.94 -17.35 19.44
N VAL A 28 14.59 -18.35 18.61
CA VAL A 28 15.47 -19.50 18.34
C VAL A 28 16.29 -19.29 17.09
N VAL A 29 17.43 -19.97 17.01
CA VAL A 29 18.31 -19.95 15.83
C VAL A 29 17.56 -20.50 14.62
N ILE A 30 17.67 -19.79 13.51
CA ILE A 30 17.13 -20.21 12.22
C ILE A 30 18.25 -20.85 11.41
N GLU A 31 18.01 -22.04 10.90
CA GLU A 31 18.91 -22.74 10.00
C GLU A 31 18.28 -22.87 8.60
N PRO A 32 19.10 -22.79 7.51
CA PRO A 32 18.61 -23.05 6.16
C PRO A 32 18.05 -24.46 6.02
N TRP A 33 16.84 -24.57 5.50
CA TRP A 33 16.19 -25.84 5.20
C TRP A 33 15.85 -25.93 3.72
N LEU A 34 16.37 -26.96 3.04
CA LEU A 34 16.09 -27.17 1.63
C LEU A 34 14.72 -27.84 1.47
N THR A 35 13.81 -27.17 0.79
CA THR A 35 12.48 -27.68 0.47
C THR A 35 11.99 -27.15 -0.88
N ASP A 36 11.07 -27.91 -1.52
CA ASP A 36 10.42 -27.46 -2.75
C ASP A 36 9.56 -26.23 -2.47
N GLN A 37 9.63 -25.23 -3.34
CA GLN A 37 8.92 -23.96 -3.22
C GLN A 37 8.25 -23.57 -4.54
N TRP A 38 7.15 -22.86 -4.43
CA TRP A 38 6.49 -22.23 -5.57
C TRP A 38 7.10 -20.86 -5.83
N PHE A 39 7.47 -20.62 -7.07
CA PHE A 39 7.99 -19.34 -7.51
C PHE A 39 7.13 -18.73 -8.60
N CYS A 40 6.99 -17.42 -8.55
CA CYS A 40 6.41 -16.60 -9.60
C CYS A 40 7.53 -15.97 -10.42
N ASP A 41 7.45 -16.03 -11.74
CA ASP A 41 8.38 -15.34 -12.64
C ASP A 41 8.10 -13.83 -12.63
N ALA A 42 8.57 -13.19 -11.57
CA ALA A 42 8.37 -11.76 -11.35
C ALA A 42 9.06 -10.90 -12.42
N LYS A 43 10.17 -11.41 -13.01
CA LYS A 43 10.89 -10.70 -14.06
C LYS A 43 10.04 -10.56 -15.32
N LYS A 44 9.33 -11.61 -15.72
CA LYS A 44 8.38 -11.55 -16.82
C LYS A 44 7.21 -10.62 -16.52
N LEU A 45 6.65 -10.71 -15.31
CA LEU A 45 5.52 -9.90 -14.87
C LEU A 45 5.85 -8.41 -14.68
N SER A 46 7.13 -8.04 -14.50
CA SER A 46 7.54 -6.64 -14.30
C SER A 46 7.56 -5.80 -15.57
N ILE A 47 7.60 -6.43 -16.74
CA ILE A 47 7.80 -5.75 -18.04
C ILE A 47 6.71 -4.71 -18.31
N ASP A 48 5.46 -5.10 -18.22
CA ASP A 48 4.34 -4.22 -18.56
C ASP A 48 4.06 -3.14 -17.52
N PRO A 49 4.15 -3.39 -16.19
CA PRO A 49 4.17 -2.33 -15.19
C PRO A 49 5.26 -1.27 -15.42
N ILE A 50 6.49 -1.69 -15.74
CA ILE A 50 7.59 -0.76 -16.07
C ILE A 50 7.21 0.13 -17.26
N LYS A 51 6.68 -0.47 -18.35
CA LYS A 51 6.21 0.28 -19.52
C LYS A 51 5.08 1.24 -19.18
N SER A 52 4.13 0.83 -18.31
CA SER A 52 3.02 1.66 -17.89
C SER A 52 3.47 2.94 -17.19
N VAL A 53 4.45 2.84 -16.29
CA VAL A 53 5.02 4.01 -15.59
C VAL A 53 5.88 4.85 -16.54
N LYS A 54 6.73 4.24 -17.39
CA LYS A 54 7.53 4.97 -18.39
C LYS A 54 6.67 5.77 -19.38
N ASN A 55 5.50 5.24 -19.74
CA ASN A 55 4.54 5.88 -20.66
C ASN A 55 3.52 6.78 -19.94
N GLU A 56 3.73 7.08 -18.67
CA GLU A 56 2.87 7.92 -17.83
C GLU A 56 1.39 7.50 -17.74
N LYS A 57 1.08 6.24 -18.06
CA LYS A 57 -0.25 5.65 -17.83
C LYS A 57 -0.53 5.46 -16.34
N THR A 58 0.52 5.16 -15.57
CA THR A 58 0.53 5.14 -14.11
C THR A 58 1.58 6.14 -13.64
N LYS A 59 1.21 7.06 -12.74
CA LYS A 59 2.09 8.13 -12.25
C LYS A 59 2.30 8.01 -10.74
N PHE A 60 3.52 8.22 -10.29
CA PHE A 60 3.82 8.36 -8.86
C PHE A 60 3.75 9.83 -8.44
N VAL A 61 3.10 10.07 -7.33
CA VAL A 61 3.02 11.40 -6.69
C VAL A 61 3.55 11.28 -5.26
N PRO A 62 4.68 11.94 -4.92
CA PRO A 62 5.57 12.70 -5.81
C PRO A 62 6.41 11.80 -6.75
N LYS A 63 6.80 12.37 -7.90
CA LYS A 63 7.51 11.66 -8.99
C LYS A 63 8.83 11.00 -8.56
N GLN A 64 9.48 11.49 -7.52
CA GLN A 64 10.74 10.92 -6.99
C GLN A 64 10.66 9.41 -6.69
N TRP A 65 9.48 8.88 -6.36
CA TRP A 65 9.26 7.47 -6.04
C TRP A 65 9.28 6.55 -7.26
N GLU A 66 9.19 7.11 -8.48
CA GLU A 66 9.41 6.34 -9.72
C GLU A 66 10.81 5.70 -9.73
N LYS A 67 11.83 6.44 -9.26
CA LYS A 67 13.21 5.91 -9.17
C LYS A 67 13.27 4.68 -8.26
N THR A 68 12.60 4.73 -7.11
CA THR A 68 12.53 3.59 -6.20
C THR A 68 11.81 2.40 -6.83
N PHE A 69 10.68 2.65 -7.50
CA PHE A 69 9.94 1.62 -8.24
C PHE A 69 10.81 0.96 -9.32
N PHE A 70 11.46 1.75 -10.18
CA PHE A 70 12.32 1.21 -11.25
C PHE A 70 13.51 0.43 -10.70
N ASN A 71 14.19 0.93 -9.66
CA ASN A 71 15.31 0.21 -9.06
C ASN A 71 14.92 -1.21 -8.58
N TRP A 72 13.72 -1.36 -8.02
CA TRP A 72 13.21 -2.66 -7.61
C TRP A 72 12.76 -3.52 -8.79
N MET A 73 12.05 -2.95 -9.75
CA MET A 73 11.46 -3.69 -10.86
C MET A 73 12.50 -4.14 -11.90
N ASP A 74 13.51 -3.32 -12.17
CA ASP A 74 14.59 -3.64 -13.11
C ASP A 74 15.52 -4.77 -12.57
N ASN A 75 15.63 -4.89 -11.23
CA ASN A 75 16.47 -5.89 -10.56
C ASN A 75 15.65 -6.99 -9.86
N ILE A 76 14.38 -7.14 -10.23
CA ILE A 76 13.47 -8.05 -9.54
C ILE A 76 13.92 -9.51 -9.67
N GLN A 77 13.91 -10.22 -8.55
CA GLN A 77 14.22 -11.64 -8.48
C GLN A 77 12.94 -12.48 -8.53
N PRO A 78 13.04 -13.77 -8.89
CA PRO A 78 11.90 -14.69 -8.79
C PRO A 78 11.27 -14.62 -7.39
N TRP A 79 9.95 -14.49 -7.34
CA TRP A 79 9.25 -14.33 -6.09
C TRP A 79 8.75 -15.68 -5.57
N CYS A 80 9.32 -16.14 -4.43
CA CYS A 80 8.79 -17.28 -3.72
C CYS A 80 7.42 -16.95 -3.12
N ILE A 81 6.39 -17.67 -3.54
CA ILE A 81 5.00 -17.43 -3.17
C ILE A 81 4.43 -18.44 -2.18
N SER A 82 5.17 -19.51 -1.86
CA SER A 82 4.78 -20.52 -0.86
C SER A 82 5.34 -20.21 0.52
N ARG A 83 4.57 -20.56 1.56
CA ARG A 83 4.94 -20.40 2.97
C ARG A 83 4.54 -21.64 3.74
N GLN A 84 5.42 -22.13 4.61
CA GLN A 84 5.21 -23.26 5.50
C GLN A 84 4.54 -22.76 6.80
N LEU A 85 3.29 -22.30 6.69
CA LEU A 85 2.50 -21.76 7.80
C LEU A 85 1.24 -22.59 8.02
N TRP A 86 0.77 -22.64 9.24
CA TRP A 86 -0.46 -23.35 9.60
C TRP A 86 -1.74 -22.60 9.18
N TRP A 87 -1.65 -21.29 8.97
CA TRP A 87 -2.77 -20.45 8.61
C TRP A 87 -2.48 -19.65 7.35
N GLY A 88 -3.43 -19.65 6.43
CA GLY A 88 -3.36 -18.87 5.19
C GLY A 88 -4.20 -19.48 4.08
N HIS A 89 -4.05 -18.96 2.87
CA HIS A 89 -4.68 -19.49 1.66
C HIS A 89 -3.88 -20.67 1.14
N GLN A 90 -4.32 -21.89 1.44
CA GLN A 90 -3.64 -23.10 0.99
C GLN A 90 -3.54 -23.16 -0.54
N ILE A 91 -2.35 -23.49 -1.03
CA ILE A 91 -2.07 -23.57 -2.47
C ILE A 91 -3.04 -24.54 -3.15
N PRO A 92 -3.74 -24.12 -4.23
CA PRO A 92 -4.74 -24.94 -4.92
C PRO A 92 -4.10 -25.91 -5.91
N ALA A 93 -3.14 -26.70 -5.43
CA ALA A 93 -2.40 -27.69 -6.19
C ALA A 93 -2.48 -29.07 -5.53
N TRP A 94 -2.50 -30.13 -6.34
CA TRP A 94 -2.56 -31.53 -5.93
C TRP A 94 -1.53 -32.33 -6.69
N TYR A 95 -0.84 -33.22 -6.00
CA TYR A 95 0.20 -34.08 -6.54
C TYR A 95 -0.32 -35.48 -6.81
N GLY A 96 -0.06 -35.98 -8.00
CA GLY A 96 -0.28 -37.36 -8.37
C GLY A 96 0.84 -38.29 -7.84
N PRO A 97 0.72 -39.64 -8.06
CA PRO A 97 1.69 -40.60 -7.57
C PRO A 97 3.13 -40.40 -8.10
N ASP A 98 3.26 -39.82 -9.27
CA ASP A 98 4.53 -39.48 -9.94
C ASP A 98 4.94 -38.00 -9.74
N ARG A 99 4.36 -37.33 -8.72
CA ARG A 99 4.51 -35.90 -8.45
C ARG A 99 3.98 -34.97 -9.55
N LYS A 100 3.20 -35.47 -10.50
CA LYS A 100 2.51 -34.62 -11.47
C LYS A 100 1.58 -33.66 -10.77
N ILE A 101 1.68 -32.37 -11.10
CA ILE A 101 0.92 -31.30 -10.46
C ILE A 101 -0.40 -31.04 -11.19
N PHE A 102 -1.50 -30.95 -10.45
CA PHE A 102 -2.83 -30.58 -10.91
C PHE A 102 -3.32 -29.36 -10.16
N VAL A 103 -3.27 -28.20 -10.78
CA VAL A 103 -3.84 -26.96 -10.23
C VAL A 103 -5.32 -26.91 -10.54
N ALA A 104 -6.16 -26.70 -9.53
CA ALA A 104 -7.62 -26.68 -9.68
C ALA A 104 -8.28 -25.81 -8.60
N LEU A 105 -9.54 -25.42 -8.80
CA LEU A 105 -10.31 -24.64 -7.82
C LEU A 105 -10.63 -25.43 -6.53
N ASN A 106 -10.77 -26.74 -6.66
CA ASN A 106 -11.06 -27.65 -5.55
C ASN A 106 -10.61 -29.07 -5.89
N GLU A 107 -10.63 -29.96 -4.86
CA GLU A 107 -10.21 -31.34 -4.99
C GLU A 107 -10.98 -32.12 -6.05
N LYS A 108 -12.30 -31.94 -6.14
CA LYS A 108 -13.13 -32.62 -7.15
C LYS A 108 -12.66 -32.31 -8.57
N ALA A 109 -12.36 -31.04 -8.85
CA ALA A 109 -11.83 -30.63 -10.14
C ALA A 109 -10.41 -31.15 -10.39
N ALA A 110 -9.56 -31.25 -9.36
CA ALA A 110 -8.25 -31.86 -9.45
C ALA A 110 -8.35 -33.37 -9.80
N ILE A 111 -9.22 -34.10 -9.15
CA ILE A 111 -9.47 -35.53 -9.41
C ILE A 111 -9.94 -35.75 -10.84
N ILE A 112 -10.83 -34.92 -11.37
CA ILE A 112 -11.28 -35.01 -12.78
C ILE A 112 -10.10 -34.81 -13.74
N LYS A 113 -9.25 -33.81 -13.50
CA LYS A 113 -8.03 -33.57 -14.30
C LYS A 113 -7.06 -34.76 -14.24
N ALA A 114 -6.83 -35.31 -13.04
CA ALA A 114 -5.95 -36.45 -12.85
C ALA A 114 -6.50 -37.71 -13.53
N LYS A 115 -7.78 -37.99 -13.39
CA LYS A 115 -8.45 -39.11 -14.07
C LYS A 115 -8.34 -39.02 -15.60
N LYS A 116 -8.48 -37.81 -16.15
CA LYS A 116 -8.28 -37.59 -17.59
C LYS A 116 -6.85 -37.85 -18.02
N PHE A 117 -5.85 -37.49 -17.19
CA PHE A 117 -4.43 -37.69 -17.48
C PHE A 117 -3.99 -39.14 -17.33
N TYR A 118 -4.28 -39.77 -16.17
CA TYR A 118 -3.85 -41.13 -15.87
C TYR A 118 -4.74 -42.23 -16.48
N LYS A 119 -5.90 -41.86 -17.03
CA LYS A 119 -6.94 -42.81 -17.53
C LYS A 119 -7.47 -43.78 -16.46
N LYS A 120 -7.19 -43.55 -15.18
CA LYS A 120 -7.63 -44.31 -14.02
C LYS A 120 -7.80 -43.39 -12.81
N ASN A 121 -8.48 -43.91 -11.79
CA ASN A 121 -8.54 -43.19 -10.52
C ASN A 121 -7.20 -43.31 -9.79
N VAL A 122 -6.67 -42.18 -9.31
CA VAL A 122 -5.45 -42.11 -8.51
C VAL A 122 -5.71 -41.29 -7.26
N LYS A 123 -4.98 -41.57 -6.19
CA LYS A 123 -4.98 -40.76 -4.98
C LYS A 123 -4.17 -39.50 -5.22
N LEU A 124 -4.72 -38.35 -4.88
CA LEU A 124 -4.03 -37.06 -4.93
C LEU A 124 -3.68 -36.58 -3.52
N ILE A 125 -2.55 -35.88 -3.40
CA ILE A 125 -2.10 -35.25 -2.16
C ILE A 125 -2.13 -33.75 -2.41
N ARG A 126 -2.86 -33.00 -1.61
CA ARG A 126 -2.90 -31.55 -1.69
C ARG A 126 -1.61 -30.95 -1.17
N ASP A 127 -1.15 -29.87 -1.80
CA ASP A 127 -0.03 -29.08 -1.33
C ASP A 127 -0.29 -28.57 0.10
N PRO A 128 0.62 -28.83 1.07
CA PRO A 128 0.42 -28.40 2.46
C PRO A 128 0.66 -26.91 2.68
N ASP A 129 1.40 -26.24 1.77
CA ASP A 129 1.83 -24.88 1.92
C ASP A 129 0.68 -23.87 1.66
N VAL A 130 0.87 -22.67 2.15
CA VAL A 130 -0.04 -21.54 1.92
C VAL A 130 0.63 -20.48 1.07
N LEU A 131 -0.18 -19.65 0.41
CA LEU A 131 0.32 -18.52 -0.37
C LEU A 131 0.85 -17.40 0.53
N ASP A 132 1.89 -16.72 0.07
CA ASP A 132 2.37 -15.47 0.64
C ASP A 132 1.23 -14.46 0.76
N THR A 133 1.15 -13.76 1.88
CA THR A 133 0.15 -12.71 2.13
C THR A 133 0.11 -11.67 1.00
N TRP A 134 1.27 -11.32 0.45
CA TRP A 134 1.37 -10.36 -0.64
C TRP A 134 0.82 -10.89 -1.97
N PHE A 135 0.66 -12.21 -2.12
CA PHE A 135 0.00 -12.76 -3.30
C PHE A 135 -1.49 -12.41 -3.30
N SER A 136 -2.20 -12.69 -2.22
CA SER A 136 -3.61 -12.33 -2.08
C SER A 136 -3.81 -10.80 -2.05
N SER A 137 -2.92 -10.06 -1.39
CA SER A 137 -2.95 -8.59 -1.36
C SER A 137 -2.73 -7.97 -2.75
N GLY A 138 -1.95 -8.61 -3.61
CA GLY A 138 -1.75 -8.17 -5.00
C GLY A 138 -3.00 -8.28 -5.88
N LEU A 139 -3.98 -9.10 -5.50
CA LEU A 139 -5.26 -9.23 -6.20
C LEU A 139 -6.29 -8.15 -5.81
N TRP A 140 -6.01 -7.38 -4.76
CA TRP A 140 -6.97 -6.47 -4.14
C TRP A 140 -7.68 -5.50 -5.11
N PRO A 141 -7.01 -4.85 -6.07
CA PRO A 141 -7.63 -3.82 -6.92
C PRO A 141 -8.80 -4.32 -7.76
N PHE A 142 -8.86 -5.61 -8.04
CA PHE A 142 -9.88 -6.20 -8.89
C PHE A 142 -10.67 -7.34 -8.22
N ALA A 143 -10.07 -8.05 -7.26
CA ALA A 143 -10.78 -9.10 -6.52
C ALA A 143 -11.93 -8.52 -5.67
N THR A 144 -11.72 -7.38 -5.02
CA THR A 144 -12.75 -6.66 -4.24
C THR A 144 -13.88 -6.11 -5.10
N LEU A 145 -13.65 -5.94 -6.41
CA LEU A 145 -14.66 -5.53 -7.37
C LEU A 145 -15.39 -6.74 -8.01
N GLY A 146 -15.12 -7.96 -7.52
CA GLY A 146 -15.82 -9.19 -7.90
C GLY A 146 -15.17 -10.00 -9.02
N TRP A 147 -13.92 -9.68 -9.43
CA TRP A 147 -13.16 -10.54 -10.32
C TRP A 147 -13.04 -11.97 -9.74
N PRO A 148 -13.09 -13.05 -10.53
CA PRO A 148 -13.01 -13.10 -12.01
C PRO A 148 -14.33 -12.91 -12.76
N LYS A 149 -15.43 -12.66 -12.06
CA LYS A 149 -16.73 -12.43 -12.74
C LYS A 149 -16.77 -11.03 -13.34
N LYS A 150 -17.14 -10.94 -14.62
CA LYS A 150 -17.44 -9.64 -15.24
C LYS A 150 -18.71 -9.07 -14.62
N ASN A 151 -18.62 -7.86 -14.06
CA ASN A 151 -19.75 -7.19 -13.41
C ASN A 151 -19.64 -5.67 -13.55
N TYR A 152 -20.70 -4.95 -13.15
CA TYR A 152 -20.77 -3.50 -13.22
C TYR A 152 -19.65 -2.80 -12.44
N PHE A 153 -19.33 -3.25 -11.23
CA PHE A 153 -18.34 -2.60 -10.39
C PHE A 153 -16.93 -2.71 -10.97
N LEU A 154 -16.56 -3.89 -11.46
CA LEU A 154 -15.26 -4.09 -12.12
C LEU A 154 -15.14 -3.21 -13.37
N ASN A 155 -16.17 -3.15 -14.20
CA ASN A 155 -16.12 -2.35 -15.42
C ASN A 155 -16.09 -0.85 -15.16
N LYS A 156 -16.72 -0.38 -14.09
CA LYS A 156 -16.82 1.05 -13.74
C LYS A 156 -15.62 1.57 -12.96
N PHE A 157 -15.10 0.79 -12.02
CA PHE A 157 -14.12 1.26 -11.03
C PHE A 157 -12.71 0.72 -11.25
N TYR A 158 -12.49 -0.16 -12.22
CA TYR A 158 -11.15 -0.59 -12.63
C TYR A 158 -10.78 0.00 -14.00
N PRO A 159 -9.64 0.71 -14.13
CA PRO A 159 -8.67 1.08 -13.10
C PRO A 159 -9.22 2.09 -12.08
N THR A 160 -8.70 2.03 -10.88
CA THR A 160 -8.95 3.08 -9.87
C THR A 160 -8.21 4.38 -10.23
N SER A 161 -8.80 5.51 -9.83
CA SER A 161 -8.21 6.82 -10.11
C SER A 161 -6.92 7.04 -9.32
N VAL A 162 -6.93 6.70 -8.03
CA VAL A 162 -5.80 6.93 -7.12
C VAL A 162 -5.62 5.75 -6.18
N LEU A 163 -4.37 5.29 -6.04
CA LEU A 163 -3.93 4.44 -4.94
C LEU A 163 -3.20 5.32 -3.92
N VAL A 164 -3.58 5.25 -2.65
CA VAL A 164 -2.85 5.90 -1.55
C VAL A 164 -2.04 4.84 -0.81
N THR A 165 -0.73 5.04 -0.67
CA THR A 165 0.19 4.05 -0.09
C THR A 165 1.36 4.70 0.66
N GLY A 166 2.02 3.94 1.53
CA GLY A 166 3.32 4.28 2.08
C GLY A 166 4.47 3.89 1.14
N PHE A 167 5.60 4.55 1.28
CA PHE A 167 6.79 4.26 0.48
C PHE A 167 7.39 2.88 0.78
N ASP A 168 7.23 2.40 1.99
CA ASP A 168 7.77 1.14 2.51
C ASP A 168 7.13 -0.11 1.88
N ILE A 169 5.95 0.04 1.28
CA ILE A 169 5.26 -1.06 0.61
C ILE A 169 5.12 -0.87 -0.92
N ILE A 170 5.86 0.05 -1.52
CA ILE A 170 5.87 0.23 -2.99
C ILE A 170 6.24 -1.09 -3.67
N PHE A 171 7.30 -1.76 -3.22
CA PHE A 171 7.71 -3.04 -3.78
C PHE A 171 6.77 -4.19 -3.39
N PHE A 172 6.43 -4.28 -2.10
CA PHE A 172 5.66 -5.42 -1.59
C PHE A 172 4.21 -5.44 -2.04
N TRP A 173 3.60 -4.26 -2.25
CA TRP A 173 2.19 -4.17 -2.56
C TRP A 173 1.91 -3.52 -3.92
N VAL A 174 2.41 -2.31 -4.15
CA VAL A 174 2.12 -1.56 -5.38
C VAL A 174 2.62 -2.30 -6.62
N ALA A 175 3.88 -2.72 -6.62
CA ALA A 175 4.48 -3.46 -7.73
C ALA A 175 3.73 -4.76 -8.03
N ARG A 176 3.32 -5.50 -6.98
CA ARG A 176 2.59 -6.77 -7.14
C ARG A 176 1.18 -6.57 -7.65
N MET A 177 0.47 -5.55 -7.18
CA MET A 177 -0.83 -5.18 -7.75
C MET A 177 -0.71 -4.77 -9.23
N ALA A 178 0.34 -4.03 -9.59
CA ALA A 178 0.61 -3.66 -10.98
C ALA A 178 0.89 -4.88 -11.86
N MET A 179 1.75 -5.80 -11.40
CA MET A 179 2.04 -7.07 -12.09
C MET A 179 0.76 -7.88 -12.33
N PHE A 180 -0.05 -8.10 -11.29
CA PHE A 180 -1.26 -8.90 -11.41
C PHE A 180 -2.37 -8.20 -12.19
N GLY A 181 -2.51 -6.89 -12.08
CA GLY A 181 -3.46 -6.13 -12.89
C GLY A 181 -3.16 -6.25 -14.39
N MET A 182 -1.88 -6.10 -14.76
CA MET A 182 -1.45 -6.24 -16.15
C MET A 182 -1.59 -7.69 -16.66
N GLU A 183 -1.22 -8.69 -15.84
CA GLU A 183 -1.29 -10.11 -16.23
C GLU A 183 -2.74 -10.60 -16.38
N PHE A 184 -3.63 -10.28 -15.43
CA PHE A 184 -4.97 -10.86 -15.40
C PHE A 184 -6.02 -10.04 -16.14
N LEU A 185 -5.85 -8.72 -16.24
CA LEU A 185 -6.82 -7.81 -16.86
C LEU A 185 -6.26 -7.03 -18.05
N ASN A 186 -4.96 -7.20 -18.37
CA ASN A 186 -4.26 -6.46 -19.44
C ASN A 186 -4.41 -4.94 -19.32
N LYS A 187 -4.46 -4.44 -18.07
CA LYS A 187 -4.70 -3.02 -17.79
C LYS A 187 -4.09 -2.63 -16.45
N GLU A 188 -3.49 -1.42 -16.42
CA GLU A 188 -2.96 -0.85 -15.18
C GLU A 188 -4.06 -0.74 -14.11
N PRO A 189 -3.76 -1.09 -12.83
CA PRO A 189 -4.76 -1.04 -11.76
C PRO A 189 -5.05 0.38 -11.26
N PHE A 190 -4.13 1.33 -11.45
CA PHE A 190 -4.21 2.70 -10.95
C PHE A 190 -3.72 3.70 -12.00
N LYS A 191 -4.31 4.90 -11.99
CA LYS A 191 -3.79 6.04 -12.76
C LYS A 191 -2.70 6.77 -11.97
N ASP A 192 -3.01 7.15 -10.73
CA ASP A 192 -2.06 7.83 -9.84
C ASP A 192 -1.76 6.97 -8.62
N ILE A 193 -0.50 6.97 -8.20
CA ILE A 193 -0.03 6.35 -6.96
C ILE A 193 0.46 7.46 -6.05
N TYR A 194 -0.38 7.86 -5.10
CA TYR A 194 -0.02 8.86 -4.10
C TYR A 194 0.72 8.20 -2.95
N VAL A 195 2.00 8.54 -2.82
CA VAL A 195 2.86 8.02 -1.74
C VAL A 195 2.87 9.02 -0.59
N HIS A 196 2.11 8.71 0.45
CA HIS A 196 1.95 9.57 1.61
C HIS A 196 3.18 9.55 2.52
N ALA A 197 3.35 10.64 3.29
CA ALA A 197 4.33 10.72 4.35
C ALA A 197 3.99 9.78 5.53
N LEU A 198 5.00 9.31 6.26
CA LEU A 198 4.76 8.57 7.50
C LEU A 198 4.58 9.54 8.66
N VAL A 199 3.67 9.18 9.56
CA VAL A 199 3.46 9.93 10.80
C VAL A 199 4.46 9.45 11.85
N ARG A 200 5.23 10.40 12.38
CA ARG A 200 6.22 10.18 13.45
C ARG A 200 5.82 10.95 14.70
N ASP A 201 6.41 10.60 15.82
CA ASP A 201 6.25 11.36 17.04
C ASP A 201 6.84 12.78 16.93
N GLU A 202 6.66 13.59 17.95
CA GLU A 202 7.13 14.98 18.01
C GLU A 202 8.66 15.09 17.81
N LYS A 203 9.42 14.09 18.27
CA LYS A 203 10.87 14.02 18.11
C LYS A 203 11.30 13.46 16.73
N GLY A 204 10.36 13.09 15.88
CA GLY A 204 10.62 12.49 14.57
C GLY A 204 10.96 11.00 14.63
N GLN A 205 10.71 10.31 15.75
CA GLN A 205 10.96 8.88 15.88
C GLN A 205 9.76 8.08 15.36
N LYS A 206 10.04 6.87 14.83
CA LYS A 206 8.99 5.92 14.47
C LYS A 206 8.19 5.53 15.70
N MET A 207 6.88 5.66 15.62
CA MET A 207 5.99 5.24 16.70
C MET A 207 5.92 3.72 16.82
N SER A 208 6.03 3.21 18.05
CA SER A 208 5.85 1.80 18.35
C SER A 208 5.27 1.61 19.75
N LYS A 209 4.48 0.56 19.95
CA LYS A 209 3.93 0.22 21.28
C LYS A 209 5.02 -0.05 22.31
N SER A 210 6.13 -0.67 21.88
CA SER A 210 7.27 -1.00 22.75
C SER A 210 8.01 0.25 23.26
N LYS A 211 8.00 1.35 22.50
CA LYS A 211 8.61 2.63 22.89
C LYS A 211 7.65 3.55 23.68
N GLY A 212 6.37 3.21 23.77
CA GLY A 212 5.35 4.03 24.45
C GLY A 212 5.08 5.39 23.82
N ASN A 213 5.54 5.63 22.59
CA ASN A 213 5.41 6.91 21.87
C ASN A 213 4.26 6.92 20.83
N VAL A 214 3.33 5.98 20.94
CA VAL A 214 2.17 5.90 20.03
C VAL A 214 1.16 6.97 20.42
N ILE A 215 0.83 7.83 19.47
CA ILE A 215 -0.25 8.80 19.60
C ILE A 215 -1.53 8.14 19.10
N ASP A 216 -2.52 8.00 20.00
CA ASP A 216 -3.83 7.45 19.65
C ASP A 216 -4.67 8.51 18.93
N PRO A 217 -5.02 8.33 17.65
CA PRO A 217 -5.79 9.29 16.90
C PRO A 217 -7.21 9.49 17.46
N LEU A 218 -7.81 8.47 18.08
CA LEU A 218 -9.14 8.57 18.67
C LEU A 218 -9.16 9.54 19.86
N LYS A 219 -8.14 9.49 20.71
CA LYS A 219 -8.00 10.46 21.84
C LYS A 219 -7.82 11.89 21.34
N LEU A 220 -7.08 12.08 20.23
CA LEU A 220 -6.95 13.40 19.63
C LEU A 220 -8.28 13.89 19.04
N ILE A 221 -9.06 13.00 18.44
CA ILE A 221 -10.39 13.31 17.90
C ILE A 221 -11.34 13.71 19.00
N GLU A 222 -11.41 12.97 20.09
CA GLU A 222 -12.24 13.29 21.25
C GLU A 222 -11.90 14.67 21.84
N LYS A 223 -10.63 15.00 21.95
CA LYS A 223 -10.14 16.24 22.56
C LYS A 223 -10.22 17.46 21.62
N HIS A 224 -9.97 17.28 20.34
CA HIS A 224 -9.77 18.38 19.39
C HIS A 224 -10.71 18.38 18.18
N SER A 225 -11.46 17.35 17.92
CA SER A 225 -12.31 17.02 16.77
C SER A 225 -11.58 16.30 15.63
N ALA A 226 -12.35 15.54 14.87
CA ALA A 226 -11.86 14.82 13.68
C ALA A 226 -11.35 15.79 12.60
N ASP A 227 -12.05 16.92 12.41
CA ASP A 227 -11.65 17.92 11.41
C ASP A 227 -10.31 18.56 11.74
N ALA A 228 -10.03 18.82 13.04
CA ALA A 228 -8.76 19.37 13.47
C ALA A 228 -7.61 18.40 13.17
N LEU A 229 -7.77 17.12 13.46
CA LEU A 229 -6.76 16.10 13.15
C LEU A 229 -6.54 15.93 11.65
N ARG A 230 -7.62 15.82 10.87
CA ARG A 230 -7.55 15.69 9.40
C ARG A 230 -6.88 16.90 8.76
N PHE A 231 -7.28 18.10 9.16
CA PHE A 231 -6.69 19.33 8.67
C PHE A 231 -5.18 19.42 9.00
N THR A 232 -4.81 19.05 10.25
CA THR A 232 -3.41 18.99 10.66
C THR A 232 -2.59 18.07 9.76
N LEU A 233 -3.05 16.84 9.55
CA LEU A 233 -2.34 15.86 8.75
C LEU A 233 -2.17 16.29 7.28
N LEU A 234 -3.21 16.86 6.68
CA LEU A 234 -3.15 17.37 5.31
C LEU A 234 -2.25 18.59 5.17
N SER A 235 -2.35 19.56 6.09
CA SER A 235 -1.49 20.76 6.09
C SER A 235 0.00 20.45 6.31
N MET A 236 0.30 19.31 6.90
CA MET A 236 1.68 18.85 7.13
C MET A 236 2.17 17.85 6.09
N ALA A 237 1.31 17.45 5.14
CA ALA A 237 1.62 16.42 4.14
C ALA A 237 2.45 16.98 2.99
N SER A 238 3.59 17.62 3.29
CA SER A 238 4.53 18.07 2.25
C SER A 238 5.14 16.86 1.52
N PRO A 239 5.23 16.88 0.19
CA PRO A 239 5.78 15.76 -0.58
C PRO A 239 7.19 15.36 -0.13
N GLY A 240 7.37 14.07 0.17
CA GLY A 240 8.68 13.49 0.52
C GLY A 240 9.19 13.77 1.95
N ARG A 241 8.37 14.32 2.83
CA ARG A 241 8.74 14.59 4.23
C ARG A 241 7.80 13.86 5.19
N ASP A 242 8.38 13.26 6.25
CA ASP A 242 7.58 12.66 7.31
C ASP A 242 6.84 13.73 8.13
N VAL A 243 5.65 13.38 8.61
CA VAL A 243 4.83 14.27 9.45
C VAL A 243 5.20 14.07 10.92
N LYS A 244 5.77 15.09 11.55
CA LYS A 244 6.00 15.10 13.00
C LYS A 244 4.72 15.59 13.69
N LEU A 245 3.93 14.66 14.22
CA LEU A 245 2.66 14.95 14.87
C LEU A 245 2.88 15.30 16.35
N SER A 246 2.29 16.41 16.78
CA SER A 246 2.14 16.77 18.19
C SER A 246 0.73 17.25 18.50
N GLU A 247 0.31 17.11 19.74
CA GLU A 247 -1.00 17.58 20.18
C GLU A 247 -1.14 19.10 20.03
N GLU A 248 -0.06 19.85 20.29
CA GLU A 248 -0.07 21.31 20.15
C GLU A 248 -0.37 21.76 18.72
N ARG A 249 0.15 21.06 17.73
CA ARG A 249 -0.17 21.33 16.31
C ARG A 249 -1.64 21.12 16.02
N VAL A 250 -2.21 20.03 16.49
CA VAL A 250 -3.65 19.74 16.33
C VAL A 250 -4.50 20.84 16.98
N LYS A 251 -4.11 21.31 18.18
CA LYS A 251 -4.76 22.44 18.85
C LYS A 251 -4.67 23.73 18.03
N GLY A 252 -3.51 24.01 17.42
CA GLY A 252 -3.32 25.18 16.55
C GLY A 252 -4.29 25.17 15.37
N TYR A 253 -4.38 24.07 14.64
CA TYR A 253 -5.31 23.96 13.50
C TYR A 253 -6.77 23.93 13.93
N ARG A 254 -7.12 23.39 15.11
CA ARG A 254 -8.46 23.53 15.70
C ARG A 254 -8.84 25.01 15.87
N ASN A 255 -7.90 25.84 16.31
CA ASN A 255 -8.15 27.26 16.46
C ASN A 255 -8.47 27.94 15.13
N PHE A 256 -7.80 27.57 14.05
CA PHE A 256 -8.12 28.03 12.69
C PHE A 256 -9.55 27.62 12.29
N LEU A 257 -9.95 26.37 12.50
CA LEU A 257 -11.31 25.92 12.20
C LEU A 257 -12.37 26.64 13.03
N ASN A 258 -12.07 26.95 14.30
CA ASN A 258 -12.95 27.78 15.15
C ASN A 258 -13.08 29.18 14.61
N LYS A 259 -12.00 29.78 14.05
CA LYS A 259 -12.06 31.09 13.39
C LYS A 259 -13.07 31.10 12.24
N LEU A 260 -13.05 30.06 11.38
CA LEU A 260 -14.00 29.92 10.28
C LEU A 260 -15.45 29.77 10.81
N ARG A 261 -15.64 28.94 11.85
CA ARG A 261 -16.95 28.76 12.51
C ARG A 261 -17.45 30.08 13.06
N ASN A 262 -16.60 30.85 13.76
CA ASN A 262 -16.98 32.14 14.35
C ASN A 262 -17.33 33.18 13.28
N ALA A 263 -16.59 33.22 12.16
CA ALA A 263 -16.92 34.06 11.01
C ALA A 263 -18.32 33.71 10.45
N ASN A 264 -18.63 32.43 10.29
CA ASN A 264 -19.95 31.99 9.86
C ASN A 264 -21.06 32.36 10.88
N ASN A 265 -20.80 32.20 12.17
CA ASN A 265 -21.75 32.61 13.22
C ASN A 265 -22.00 34.12 13.18
N PHE A 266 -20.96 34.92 12.97
CA PHE A 266 -21.09 36.38 12.82
C PHE A 266 -21.98 36.75 11.63
N LEU A 267 -21.82 36.08 10.49
CA LEU A 267 -22.72 36.29 9.34
C LEU A 267 -24.18 35.95 9.69
N LYS A 268 -24.43 34.84 10.39
CA LYS A 268 -25.76 34.43 10.82
C LYS A 268 -26.37 35.45 11.78
N MET A 269 -25.62 35.95 12.75
CA MET A 269 -26.08 36.97 13.71
C MET A 269 -26.48 38.26 13.00
N ASN A 270 -25.81 38.59 11.91
CA ASN A 270 -26.14 39.77 11.08
C ASN A 270 -27.19 39.47 9.99
N LYS A 271 -27.93 38.34 10.12
CA LYS A 271 -29.01 37.93 9.19
C LYS A 271 -28.58 37.86 7.73
N CYS A 272 -27.28 37.55 7.50
CA CYS A 272 -26.75 37.27 6.16
C CYS A 272 -27.21 35.87 5.72
N ASP A 273 -28.37 35.82 5.04
CA ASP A 273 -28.89 34.56 4.51
C ASP A 273 -28.20 34.16 3.22
N PHE A 274 -27.76 32.90 3.16
CA PHE A 274 -27.21 32.30 1.95
C PHE A 274 -28.36 31.96 0.98
N LYS A 275 -28.72 32.90 0.11
CA LYS A 275 -29.59 32.58 -1.02
C LYS A 275 -28.77 31.93 -2.13
N LYS A 276 -29.18 30.71 -2.51
CA LYS A 276 -28.59 30.04 -3.67
C LYS A 276 -28.95 30.86 -4.91
N THR A 277 -28.00 31.67 -5.42
CA THR A 277 -28.15 32.42 -6.65
C THR A 277 -27.19 31.92 -7.70
N SER A 278 -27.69 31.73 -8.92
CA SER A 278 -26.86 31.39 -10.07
C SER A 278 -26.13 32.59 -10.68
N LYS A 279 -26.47 33.80 -10.25
CA LYS A 279 -25.90 35.04 -10.79
C LYS A 279 -25.04 35.74 -9.73
N ILE A 280 -23.82 36.07 -10.10
CA ILE A 280 -22.95 36.92 -9.27
C ILE A 280 -23.58 38.32 -9.19
N PRO A 281 -23.84 38.86 -7.99
CA PRO A 281 -24.39 40.19 -7.86
C PRO A 281 -23.42 41.24 -8.40
N LYS A 282 -23.94 42.32 -8.99
CA LYS A 282 -23.12 43.44 -9.45
C LYS A 282 -22.45 44.11 -8.24
N ILE A 283 -21.14 44.01 -8.15
CA ILE A 283 -20.35 44.59 -7.06
C ILE A 283 -19.93 46.01 -7.48
N SER A 284 -20.44 47.03 -6.76
CA SER A 284 -20.14 48.42 -7.07
C SER A 284 -19.03 49.01 -6.19
N ILE A 285 -18.98 48.62 -4.91
CA ILE A 285 -18.03 49.18 -3.92
C ILE A 285 -16.64 48.57 -4.11
N ASN A 286 -15.62 49.40 -4.14
CA ASN A 286 -14.25 48.97 -4.46
C ASN A 286 -13.67 47.98 -3.46
N ILE A 287 -13.91 48.12 -2.15
CA ILE A 287 -13.44 47.19 -1.16
C ILE A 287 -14.09 45.79 -1.34
N ASN A 288 -15.37 45.73 -1.78
CA ASN A 288 -16.05 44.48 -2.07
C ASN A 288 -15.54 43.88 -3.37
N LYS A 289 -15.14 44.66 -4.38
CA LYS A 289 -14.48 44.12 -5.58
C LYS A 289 -13.14 43.48 -5.24
N TRP A 290 -12.36 44.15 -4.38
CA TRP A 290 -11.07 43.64 -3.95
C TRP A 290 -11.22 42.31 -3.22
N ILE A 291 -12.02 42.22 -2.16
CA ILE A 291 -12.17 41.00 -1.41
C ILE A 291 -12.78 39.86 -2.23
N TYR A 292 -13.64 40.20 -3.22
CA TYR A 292 -14.18 39.20 -4.14
C TYR A 292 -13.08 38.66 -5.09
N ALA A 293 -12.19 39.52 -5.57
CA ALA A 293 -11.06 39.09 -6.38
C ALA A 293 -10.11 38.15 -5.60
N GLU A 294 -9.74 38.56 -4.37
CA GLU A 294 -8.97 37.69 -3.43
C GLU A 294 -9.61 36.33 -3.18
N PHE A 295 -10.94 36.32 -2.99
CA PHE A 295 -11.67 35.07 -2.82
C PHE A 295 -11.57 34.17 -4.05
N ILE A 296 -11.76 34.72 -5.26
CA ILE A 296 -11.68 33.94 -6.51
C ILE A 296 -10.26 33.42 -6.71
N GLU A 297 -9.24 34.23 -6.50
CA GLU A 297 -7.84 33.83 -6.61
C GLU A 297 -7.52 32.71 -5.61
N THR A 298 -7.83 32.88 -4.33
CA THR A 298 -7.62 31.88 -3.29
C THR A 298 -8.33 30.57 -3.64
N LYS A 299 -9.60 30.62 -4.06
CA LYS A 299 -10.36 29.47 -4.50
C LYS A 299 -9.64 28.70 -5.61
N ASN A 300 -9.16 29.41 -6.64
CA ASN A 300 -8.48 28.79 -7.78
C ASN A 300 -7.14 28.14 -7.35
N ILE A 301 -6.39 28.79 -6.46
CA ILE A 301 -5.14 28.24 -5.89
C ILE A 301 -5.44 26.95 -5.11
N VAL A 302 -6.44 26.97 -4.24
CA VAL A 302 -6.84 25.78 -3.45
C VAL A 302 -7.27 24.64 -4.37
N GLU A 303 -8.16 24.92 -5.34
CA GLU A 303 -8.62 23.89 -6.29
C GLU A 303 -7.46 23.29 -7.10
N LYS A 304 -6.53 24.13 -7.55
CA LYS A 304 -5.33 23.68 -8.28
C LYS A 304 -4.47 22.79 -7.40
N ASN A 305 -4.13 23.24 -6.20
CA ASN A 305 -3.26 22.51 -5.29
C ASN A 305 -3.86 21.16 -4.85
N ILE A 306 -5.18 21.09 -4.62
CA ILE A 306 -5.85 19.82 -4.34
C ILE A 306 -5.73 18.86 -5.54
N LYS A 307 -5.93 19.34 -6.78
CA LYS A 307 -5.79 18.54 -8.00
C LYS A 307 -4.36 18.03 -8.21
N ASP A 308 -3.37 18.85 -7.82
CA ASP A 308 -1.95 18.55 -7.93
C ASP A 308 -1.40 17.77 -6.70
N TYR A 309 -2.28 17.32 -5.79
CA TYR A 309 -1.93 16.63 -4.53
C TYR A 309 -1.01 17.46 -3.60
N ARG A 310 -1.02 18.79 -3.73
CA ARG A 310 -0.30 19.73 -2.86
C ARG A 310 -1.20 20.21 -1.73
N PHE A 311 -1.58 19.27 -0.87
CA PHE A 311 -2.49 19.53 0.26
C PHE A 311 -1.90 20.52 1.27
N ASP A 312 -0.57 20.55 1.39
CA ASP A 312 0.17 21.47 2.23
C ASP A 312 0.04 22.93 1.75
N GLU A 313 -0.09 23.15 0.45
CA GLU A 313 -0.24 24.47 -0.17
C GLU A 313 -1.72 24.90 -0.28
N ALA A 314 -2.63 23.94 -0.28
CA ALA A 314 -4.07 24.19 -0.39
C ALA A 314 -4.65 24.74 0.90
#